data_1e53df9709c7a36712e97c248d23ca18
#
_entry.id   1e53df9709c7a36712e97c248d23ca18
#
_cell.length_a   1.000
_cell.length_b   1.000
_cell.length_c   1.000
_cell.angle_alpha   90.00
_cell.angle_beta   90.00
_cell.angle_gamma   90.00
#
_symmetry.space_group_name_H-M   'P 1'
#
loop_
_entity.id
_entity.type
_entity.pdbx_description
1 polymer ?
#
loop_
_entity_poly.entity_id
_entity_poly.type
_entity_poly.pdbx_seq_one_letter_code
_entity_poly.pdbx_strand_id
1 'polypeptide(L)'
;MAGAIGFSTSVGTSVGHEALSRLAPSSMICSMQSVITGKAYVLGDNIDTDQIIPAQFLSYDPSKPEERKFFGAYANSGVPDAQAGLPRGHIRFVPRGAFRSEYSIIVGGKNFGCGSSREHAPLAIAEAGVMCVIAEFYARIFYRNSVNGGYLVPLESKTRLVEKVQTGDVLEVLLNDGYVVNKSRGGERYDLLPIGDALPIIEAGGVFEYARQAGMLK
;
A
#
# COMPACT_ATOMS: atom_id res chain seq x y z
N MET A 1 1.66 76.32 26.37
CA MET A 1 0.53 76.20 25.45
C MET A 1 0.55 74.76 24.96
N ALA A 2 -0.16 73.88 25.57
CA ALA A 2 -1.57 73.54 25.42
C ALA A 2 -1.88 72.85 24.10
N GLY A 3 -2.39 71.65 24.25
CA GLY A 3 -3.12 70.87 23.26
C GLY A 3 -2.73 69.40 23.25
N ALA A 4 -3.20 68.53 24.04
CA ALA A 4 -4.45 67.87 24.35
C ALA A 4 -4.99 66.97 23.23
N ILE A 5 -5.04 65.73 23.61
CA ILE A 5 -6.14 64.75 23.54
C ILE A 5 -6.30 63.96 22.23
N GLY A 6 -6.34 62.64 22.41
CA GLY A 6 -6.90 61.70 21.44
C GLY A 6 -6.75 60.24 21.90
N PHE A 7 -7.52 59.83 22.89
CA PHE A 7 -7.81 58.44 23.25
C PHE A 7 -8.65 57.81 22.14
N SER A 8 -8.29 56.64 21.69
CA SER A 8 -9.26 55.68 21.18
C SER A 8 -8.80 54.27 21.43
N THR A 9 -9.48 53.65 22.35
CA THR A 9 -9.49 52.22 22.66
C THR A 9 -10.30 51.49 21.62
N SER A 10 -9.73 50.42 21.05
CA SER A 10 -10.58 49.32 20.61
C SER A 10 -9.84 48.00 20.84
N VAL A 11 -10.31 47.34 21.83
CA VAL A 11 -10.10 45.94 22.16
C VAL A 11 -10.74 45.13 21.06
N GLY A 12 -9.96 44.27 20.42
CA GLY A 12 -10.44 43.28 19.48
C GLY A 12 -9.69 41.97 19.70
N THR A 13 -10.08 41.25 20.73
CA THR A 13 -9.70 39.87 20.94
C THR A 13 -10.42 39.03 19.93
N SER A 14 -9.70 38.51 18.95
CA SER A 14 -10.11 37.32 18.20
C SER A 14 -9.09 36.23 18.44
N VAL A 15 -9.41 35.40 19.42
CA VAL A 15 -8.75 34.09 19.58
C VAL A 15 -9.20 33.24 18.41
N GLY A 16 -8.34 33.17 17.39
CA GLY A 16 -8.49 32.21 16.34
C GLY A 16 -8.25 30.82 16.90
N HIS A 17 -9.31 30.10 17.12
CA HIS A 17 -9.26 28.65 17.26
C HIS A 17 -8.79 28.08 15.92
N GLU A 18 -7.49 27.92 15.77
CA GLU A 18 -6.96 26.99 14.76
C GLU A 18 -7.44 25.61 15.14
N ALA A 19 -8.40 25.16 14.36
CA ALA A 19 -8.86 23.80 14.36
C ALA A 19 -7.66 22.88 14.13
N LEU A 20 -7.27 22.13 15.16
CA LEU A 20 -6.46 20.94 15.04
C LEU A 20 -7.16 20.04 14.01
N SER A 21 -6.71 20.09 12.78
CA SER A 21 -7.08 19.14 11.76
C SER A 21 -6.62 17.77 12.26
N ARG A 22 -7.58 17.03 12.77
CA ARG A 22 -7.42 15.62 13.10
C ARG A 22 -6.89 14.95 11.84
N LEU A 23 -5.62 14.59 11.87
CA LEU A 23 -5.05 13.64 10.92
C LEU A 23 -5.83 12.34 11.08
N ALA A 24 -6.81 12.15 10.21
CA ALA A 24 -7.48 10.88 10.08
C ALA A 24 -6.43 9.81 9.81
N PRO A 25 -6.54 8.61 10.39
CA PRO A 25 -5.69 7.49 10.02
C PRO A 25 -5.79 7.33 8.52
N SER A 26 -4.64 7.14 7.89
CA SER A 26 -4.50 7.05 6.44
C SER A 26 -5.33 5.88 5.90
N SER A 27 -6.62 6.08 5.74
CA SER A 27 -7.49 5.23 4.93
C SER A 27 -7.20 5.58 3.48
N MET A 28 -6.06 5.08 2.97
CA MET A 28 -5.63 5.32 1.59
C MET A 28 -6.53 4.68 0.53
N ILE A 29 -7.59 4.01 0.93
CA ILE A 29 -8.58 3.42 0.04
C ILE A 29 -9.93 4.12 0.23
N CYS A 30 -9.93 5.44 0.32
CA CYS A 30 -11.16 6.23 0.25
C CYS A 30 -11.53 6.40 -1.22
N SER A 31 -12.58 5.73 -1.68
CA SER A 31 -13.02 5.55 -3.06
C SER A 31 -11.95 4.87 -3.91
N MET A 32 -11.92 3.53 -3.95
CA MET A 32 -11.06 2.80 -4.87
C MET A 32 -11.38 3.27 -6.29
N GLN A 33 -10.39 3.93 -6.89
CA GLN A 33 -10.39 4.16 -8.31
C GLN A 33 -10.47 2.79 -8.98
N SER A 34 -11.41 2.58 -9.87
CA SER A 34 -11.52 1.36 -10.68
C SER A 34 -10.23 1.05 -11.47
N VAL A 35 -9.29 1.99 -11.47
CA VAL A 35 -8.02 1.93 -12.16
C VAL A 35 -6.87 2.33 -11.22
N ILE A 36 -5.88 1.45 -11.09
CA ILE A 36 -4.64 1.70 -10.35
C ILE A 36 -3.51 1.87 -11.37
N THR A 37 -2.87 3.03 -11.39
CA THR A 37 -1.73 3.30 -12.28
C THR A 37 -0.47 3.57 -11.46
N GLY A 38 0.66 2.94 -11.83
CA GLY A 38 1.92 3.19 -11.17
C GLY A 38 3.08 2.36 -11.69
N LYS A 39 4.26 2.61 -11.10
CA LYS A 39 5.45 1.83 -11.42
C LYS A 39 5.40 0.46 -10.75
N ALA A 40 5.82 -0.55 -11.49
CA ALA A 40 5.95 -1.91 -11.03
C ALA A 40 7.30 -2.17 -10.34
N TYR A 41 7.27 -2.96 -9.28
CA TYR A 41 8.46 -3.59 -8.68
C TYR A 41 8.32 -5.10 -8.80
N VAL A 42 9.27 -5.75 -9.47
CA VAL A 42 9.17 -7.18 -9.79
C VAL A 42 10.01 -8.01 -8.84
N LEU A 43 9.39 -9.04 -8.28
CA LEU A 43 9.97 -9.99 -7.33
C LEU A 43 9.85 -11.42 -7.87
N GLY A 44 10.68 -12.31 -7.36
CA GLY A 44 10.67 -13.72 -7.75
C GLY A 44 9.56 -14.56 -7.12
N ASP A 45 9.75 -15.87 -7.15
CA ASP A 45 8.89 -16.86 -6.51
C ASP A 45 9.18 -16.97 -5.01
N ASN A 46 8.20 -17.47 -4.25
CA ASN A 46 8.32 -17.81 -2.83
C ASN A 46 8.82 -16.66 -1.95
N ILE A 47 8.36 -15.45 -2.24
CA ILE A 47 8.62 -14.31 -1.37
C ILE A 47 7.89 -14.53 -0.06
N ASP A 48 8.63 -14.76 1.01
CA ASP A 48 8.08 -15.06 2.31
C ASP A 48 7.88 -13.79 3.18
N THR A 49 7.14 -13.96 4.27
CA THR A 49 6.81 -12.84 5.15
C THR A 49 8.02 -12.28 5.90
N ASP A 50 9.10 -13.06 6.12
CA ASP A 50 10.36 -12.57 6.68
C ASP A 50 11.15 -11.74 5.67
N GLN A 51 11.06 -12.08 4.40
CA GLN A 51 11.63 -11.29 3.31
C GLN A 51 10.86 -9.97 3.13
N ILE A 52 9.53 -10.00 3.27
CA ILE A 52 8.70 -8.79 3.20
C ILE A 52 8.98 -7.89 4.39
N ILE A 53 8.94 -8.40 5.61
CA ILE A 53 9.26 -7.63 6.83
C ILE A 53 10.01 -8.52 7.82
N PRO A 54 11.33 -8.35 7.95
CA PRO A 54 12.16 -9.12 8.87
C PRO A 54 11.72 -8.97 10.32
N ALA A 55 11.83 -10.06 11.09
CA ALA A 55 11.35 -10.17 12.47
C ALA A 55 11.83 -9.05 13.40
N GLN A 56 13.03 -8.55 13.19
CA GLN A 56 13.62 -7.47 14.00
C GLN A 56 12.82 -6.15 13.94
N PHE A 57 12.02 -5.95 12.89
CA PHE A 57 11.21 -4.74 12.70
C PHE A 57 9.78 -4.89 13.22
N LEU A 58 9.41 -6.05 13.76
CA LEU A 58 8.08 -6.30 14.33
C LEU A 58 7.93 -5.70 15.74
N SER A 59 8.98 -5.12 16.30
CA SER A 59 8.94 -4.43 17.60
C SER A 59 8.26 -3.06 17.54
N TYR A 60 8.10 -2.48 16.35
CA TYR A 60 7.37 -1.24 16.18
C TYR A 60 5.86 -1.44 16.41
N ASP A 61 5.23 -0.45 17.02
CA ASP A 61 3.79 -0.45 17.28
C ASP A 61 3.03 0.13 16.07
N PRO A 62 2.24 -0.70 15.34
CA PRO A 62 1.51 -0.23 14.16
C PRO A 62 0.37 0.73 14.49
N SER A 63 -0.04 0.85 15.77
CA SER A 63 -1.07 1.81 16.20
C SER A 63 -0.54 3.23 16.36
N LYS A 64 0.79 3.38 16.47
CA LYS A 64 1.46 4.68 16.60
C LYS A 64 1.95 5.18 15.24
N PRO A 65 1.45 6.30 14.72
CA PRO A 65 1.83 6.82 13.40
C PRO A 65 3.33 7.05 13.23
N GLU A 66 4.03 7.47 14.30
CA GLU A 66 5.47 7.71 14.30
C GLU A 66 6.30 6.42 14.22
N GLU A 67 5.76 5.29 14.68
CA GLU A 67 6.40 3.99 14.57
C GLU A 67 5.94 3.24 13.30
N ARG A 68 4.67 3.37 12.94
CA ARG A 68 4.05 2.70 11.80
C ARG A 68 4.77 2.96 10.48
N LYS A 69 5.30 4.16 10.24
CA LYS A 69 6.07 4.51 9.04
C LYS A 69 7.32 3.63 8.83
N PHE A 70 7.86 3.04 9.90
CA PHE A 70 9.03 2.17 9.80
C PHE A 70 8.70 0.84 9.13
N PHE A 71 7.47 0.36 9.20
CA PHE A 71 7.06 -0.81 8.40
C PHE A 71 7.25 -0.53 6.91
N GLY A 72 6.87 0.66 6.44
CA GLY A 72 7.11 1.08 5.06
C GLY A 72 8.60 1.16 4.73
N ALA A 73 9.40 1.78 5.59
CA ALA A 73 10.85 1.93 5.40
C ALA A 73 11.58 0.59 5.22
N TYR A 74 11.11 -0.45 5.89
CA TYR A 74 11.72 -1.78 5.88
C TYR A 74 10.96 -2.81 5.04
N ALA A 75 9.93 -2.40 4.32
CA ALA A 75 9.20 -3.28 3.41
C ALA A 75 10.15 -3.88 2.36
N ASN A 76 10.02 -5.19 2.15
CA ASN A 76 10.85 -6.00 1.24
C ASN A 76 12.37 -5.93 1.52
N SER A 77 12.77 -5.53 2.73
CA SER A 77 14.20 -5.41 3.08
C SER A 77 14.90 -6.75 3.31
N GLY A 78 14.17 -7.83 3.49
CA GLY A 78 14.69 -9.18 3.61
C GLY A 78 14.78 -9.94 2.28
N VAL A 79 14.29 -9.36 1.19
CA VAL A 79 14.36 -9.99 -0.14
C VAL A 79 15.82 -10.06 -0.58
N PRO A 80 16.31 -11.26 -1.01
CA PRO A 80 17.65 -11.38 -1.55
C PRO A 80 17.88 -10.45 -2.75
N ASP A 81 19.03 -9.81 -2.81
CA ASP A 81 19.35 -8.82 -3.84
C ASP A 81 19.13 -9.36 -5.27
N ALA A 82 19.44 -10.62 -5.50
CA ALA A 82 19.23 -11.25 -6.81
C ALA A 82 17.76 -11.36 -7.23
N GLN A 83 16.82 -11.34 -6.28
CA GLN A 83 15.37 -11.39 -6.51
C GLN A 83 14.70 -10.01 -6.38
N ALA A 84 15.44 -9.00 -5.96
CA ALA A 84 14.96 -7.66 -5.69
C ALA A 84 15.04 -6.78 -6.93
N GLY A 85 13.90 -6.48 -7.55
CA GLY A 85 13.84 -5.60 -8.73
C GLY A 85 14.21 -6.29 -10.04
N LEU A 86 13.54 -7.41 -10.36
CA LEU A 86 13.77 -8.20 -11.57
C LEU A 86 13.41 -7.43 -12.88
N PRO A 87 14.02 -7.81 -14.02
CA PRO A 87 15.00 -8.88 -14.21
C PRO A 87 16.44 -8.49 -13.83
N ARG A 88 16.67 -7.21 -13.55
CA ARG A 88 18.02 -6.70 -13.27
C ARG A 88 18.57 -7.21 -11.93
N GLY A 89 17.71 -7.34 -10.91
CA GLY A 89 18.12 -7.58 -9.53
C GLY A 89 18.80 -6.35 -8.90
N HIS A 90 19.14 -6.46 -7.61
CA HIS A 90 19.89 -5.45 -6.86
C HIS A 90 19.26 -4.03 -6.84
N ILE A 91 17.95 -3.95 -7.08
CA ILE A 91 17.19 -2.71 -6.96
C ILE A 91 16.49 -2.68 -5.61
N ARG A 92 16.87 -1.74 -4.76
CA ARG A 92 16.24 -1.60 -3.46
C ARG A 92 14.81 -1.09 -3.61
N PHE A 93 13.87 -1.72 -2.89
CA PHE A 93 12.44 -1.36 -2.96
C PHE A 93 12.15 0.02 -2.35
N VAL A 94 12.66 0.27 -1.14
CA VAL A 94 12.56 1.58 -0.48
C VAL A 94 13.96 2.18 -0.36
N PRO A 95 14.20 3.38 -0.86
CA PRO A 95 15.51 4.04 -0.75
C PRO A 95 15.94 4.22 0.72
N ARG A 96 17.24 4.23 0.98
CA ARG A 96 17.76 4.49 2.34
C ARG A 96 17.30 5.84 2.85
N GLY A 97 16.76 5.86 4.07
CA GLY A 97 16.25 7.09 4.70
C GLY A 97 14.85 7.50 4.26
N ALA A 98 14.25 6.81 3.29
CA ALA A 98 12.87 7.01 2.90
C ALA A 98 11.94 6.06 3.69
N PHE A 99 10.67 6.42 3.79
CA PHE A 99 9.61 5.61 4.39
C PHE A 99 8.68 5.00 3.33
N ARG A 100 8.81 5.44 2.09
CA ARG A 100 7.96 5.01 0.97
C ARG A 100 8.78 4.68 -0.26
N SER A 101 8.23 3.81 -1.07
CA SER A 101 8.75 3.42 -2.37
C SER A 101 8.20 4.32 -3.47
N GLU A 102 8.90 4.41 -4.59
CA GLU A 102 8.36 4.96 -5.83
C GLU A 102 7.47 3.98 -6.59
N TYR A 103 7.50 2.71 -6.19
CA TYR A 103 6.74 1.63 -6.81
C TYR A 103 5.42 1.43 -6.06
N SER A 104 4.31 1.60 -6.76
CA SER A 104 2.97 1.44 -6.20
C SER A 104 2.31 0.12 -6.56
N ILE A 105 2.95 -0.68 -7.40
CA ILE A 105 2.49 -2.00 -7.82
C ILE A 105 3.63 -3.00 -7.62
N ILE A 106 3.36 -4.12 -6.96
CA ILE A 106 4.30 -5.25 -6.90
C ILE A 106 3.82 -6.33 -7.87
N VAL A 107 4.76 -6.88 -8.65
CA VAL A 107 4.55 -8.07 -9.45
C VAL A 107 5.39 -9.19 -8.85
N GLY A 108 4.74 -10.19 -8.29
CA GLY A 108 5.35 -11.38 -7.69
C GLY A 108 5.14 -12.64 -8.53
N GLY A 109 5.95 -13.63 -8.29
CA GLY A 109 5.80 -14.96 -8.89
C GLY A 109 4.84 -15.84 -8.10
N LYS A 110 5.16 -17.12 -8.00
CA LYS A 110 4.36 -18.13 -7.28
C LYS A 110 4.51 -18.00 -5.78
N ASN A 111 3.43 -18.36 -5.05
CA ASN A 111 3.42 -18.53 -3.61
C ASN A 111 3.88 -17.27 -2.86
N PHE A 112 3.37 -16.10 -3.26
CA PHE A 112 3.72 -14.82 -2.65
C PHE A 112 3.15 -14.73 -1.24
N GLY A 113 3.96 -14.22 -0.30
CA GLY A 113 3.57 -14.06 1.10
C GLY A 113 3.55 -15.38 1.89
N CYS A 114 4.35 -16.37 1.48
CA CYS A 114 4.49 -17.63 2.21
C CYS A 114 5.18 -17.44 3.58
N GLY A 115 5.28 -18.53 4.35
CA GLY A 115 5.91 -18.52 5.67
C GLY A 115 4.93 -18.21 6.80
N SER A 116 5.29 -17.31 7.70
CA SER A 116 4.57 -17.01 8.93
C SER A 116 3.28 -16.21 8.69
N SER A 117 2.29 -16.36 9.59
CA SER A 117 0.97 -15.68 9.51
C SER A 117 1.01 -14.19 9.89
N ARG A 118 2.04 -13.47 9.52
CA ARG A 118 2.26 -12.06 9.92
C ARG A 118 1.30 -11.10 9.23
N GLU A 119 0.46 -10.44 10.01
CA GLU A 119 -0.38 -9.32 9.54
C GLU A 119 0.47 -8.10 9.15
N HIS A 120 1.67 -7.98 9.72
CA HIS A 120 2.61 -6.91 9.43
C HIS A 120 3.16 -6.96 8.00
N ALA A 121 3.14 -8.11 7.31
CA ALA A 121 3.68 -8.21 5.96
C ALA A 121 2.86 -7.40 4.94
N PRO A 122 1.54 -7.58 4.79
CA PRO A 122 0.75 -6.71 3.90
C PRO A 122 0.70 -5.26 4.39
N LEU A 123 0.70 -5.02 5.71
CA LEU A 123 0.79 -3.68 6.28
C LEU A 123 2.07 -2.97 5.82
N ALA A 124 3.23 -3.62 5.91
CA ALA A 124 4.52 -3.03 5.53
C ALA A 124 4.54 -2.62 4.05
N ILE A 125 4.04 -3.47 3.17
CA ILE A 125 3.91 -3.19 1.74
C ILE A 125 2.99 -1.98 1.50
N ALA A 126 1.85 -1.92 2.17
CA ALA A 126 0.92 -0.79 2.06
C ALA A 126 1.51 0.52 2.60
N GLU A 127 2.19 0.48 3.74
CA GLU A 127 2.87 1.67 4.31
C GLU A 127 3.99 2.18 3.40
N ALA A 128 4.65 1.29 2.65
CA ALA A 128 5.60 1.69 1.61
C ALA A 128 4.95 2.38 0.40
N GLY A 129 3.62 2.36 0.30
CA GLY A 129 2.87 3.04 -0.76
C GLY A 129 2.35 2.13 -1.87
N VAL A 130 2.39 0.81 -1.70
CA VAL A 130 1.84 -0.12 -2.66
C VAL A 130 0.32 -0.18 -2.54
N MET A 131 -0.36 -0.09 -3.67
CA MET A 131 -1.82 -0.19 -3.77
C MET A 131 -2.28 -1.60 -4.11
N CYS A 132 -1.53 -2.31 -4.96
CA CYS A 132 -1.85 -3.69 -5.31
C CYS A 132 -0.60 -4.55 -5.50
N VAL A 133 -0.78 -5.83 -5.29
CA VAL A 133 0.20 -6.87 -5.62
C VAL A 133 -0.44 -7.78 -6.66
N ILE A 134 0.28 -8.14 -7.71
CA ILE A 134 -0.16 -9.09 -8.73
C ILE A 134 0.77 -10.29 -8.67
N ALA A 135 0.25 -11.48 -8.38
CA ALA A 135 1.05 -12.71 -8.30
C ALA A 135 0.38 -13.84 -9.08
N GLU A 136 1.10 -14.93 -9.35
CA GLU A 136 0.49 -16.13 -9.94
C GLU A 136 -0.49 -16.77 -8.95
N PHE A 137 -0.10 -16.87 -7.67
CA PHE A 137 -0.96 -17.21 -6.53
C PHE A 137 -0.28 -16.83 -5.21
N TYR A 138 -1.09 -16.76 -4.16
CA TYR A 138 -0.67 -16.37 -2.82
C TYR A 138 -0.68 -17.52 -1.83
N ALA A 139 0.13 -17.40 -0.78
CA ALA A 139 -0.14 -18.11 0.45
C ALA A 139 -1.47 -17.59 1.04
N ARG A 140 -2.37 -18.52 1.42
CA ARG A 140 -3.73 -18.19 1.90
C ARG A 140 -3.76 -17.14 3.01
N ILE A 141 -2.80 -17.24 3.94
CA ILE A 141 -2.76 -16.35 5.09
C ILE A 141 -2.43 -14.92 4.69
N PHE A 142 -1.49 -14.72 3.76
CA PHE A 142 -1.14 -13.39 3.25
C PHE A 142 -2.31 -12.75 2.51
N TYR A 143 -2.96 -13.51 1.62
CA TYR A 143 -4.16 -13.06 0.89
C TYR A 143 -5.25 -12.60 1.87
N ARG A 144 -5.59 -13.47 2.84
CA ARG A 144 -6.60 -13.17 3.86
C ARG A 144 -6.24 -11.94 4.69
N ASN A 145 -5.00 -11.80 5.14
CA ASN A 145 -4.57 -10.65 5.92
C ASN A 145 -4.61 -9.35 5.10
N SER A 146 -4.26 -9.40 3.82
CA SER A 146 -4.36 -8.25 2.91
C SER A 146 -5.80 -7.75 2.77
N VAL A 147 -6.74 -8.68 2.54
CA VAL A 147 -8.18 -8.40 2.40
C VAL A 147 -8.78 -7.94 3.72
N ASN A 148 -8.58 -8.71 4.81
CA ASN A 148 -9.18 -8.42 6.11
C ASN A 148 -8.71 -7.07 6.69
N GLY A 149 -7.45 -6.73 6.49
CA GLY A 149 -6.91 -5.45 6.93
C GLY A 149 -7.18 -4.29 5.98
N GLY A 150 -7.72 -4.55 4.78
CA GLY A 150 -7.90 -3.53 3.74
C GLY A 150 -6.60 -2.83 3.35
N TYR A 151 -5.47 -3.53 3.44
CA TYR A 151 -4.15 -2.92 3.27
C TYR A 151 -3.81 -2.67 1.81
N LEU A 152 -4.10 -3.63 0.94
CA LEU A 152 -3.79 -3.60 -0.49
C LEU A 152 -4.69 -4.56 -1.25
N VAL A 153 -4.72 -4.42 -2.57
CA VAL A 153 -5.49 -5.30 -3.46
C VAL A 153 -4.62 -6.48 -3.90
N PRO A 154 -4.88 -7.72 -3.44
CA PRO A 154 -4.18 -8.90 -3.92
C PRO A 154 -4.86 -9.42 -5.19
N LEU A 155 -4.13 -9.39 -6.31
CA LEU A 155 -4.60 -9.78 -7.63
C LEU A 155 -3.88 -11.05 -8.09
N GLU A 156 -4.58 -11.97 -8.73
CA GLU A 156 -3.97 -13.16 -9.30
C GLU A 156 -3.97 -13.10 -10.83
N SER A 157 -2.90 -13.56 -11.46
CA SER A 157 -2.75 -13.64 -12.91
C SER A 157 -2.42 -15.06 -13.34
N LYS A 158 -3.13 -15.54 -14.39
CA LYS A 158 -2.78 -16.80 -15.04
C LYS A 158 -1.48 -16.74 -15.83
N THR A 159 -1.10 -15.53 -16.25
CA THR A 159 0.14 -15.28 -16.96
C THR A 159 1.27 -15.06 -15.96
N ARG A 160 2.43 -15.67 -16.18
CA ARG A 160 3.64 -15.44 -15.37
C ARG A 160 4.22 -14.05 -15.67
N LEU A 161 3.66 -13.03 -14.99
CA LEU A 161 3.98 -11.62 -15.26
C LEU A 161 5.42 -11.25 -14.90
N VAL A 162 6.07 -11.98 -14.00
CA VAL A 162 7.50 -11.75 -13.66
C VAL A 162 8.45 -11.92 -14.85
N GLU A 163 8.01 -12.61 -15.91
CA GLU A 163 8.76 -12.77 -17.16
C GLU A 163 8.37 -11.75 -18.24
N LYS A 164 7.28 -11.00 -18.02
CA LYS A 164 6.69 -10.05 -18.98
C LYS A 164 6.89 -8.60 -18.58
N VAL A 165 6.94 -8.34 -17.28
CA VAL A 165 7.05 -7.01 -16.68
C VAL A 165 8.45 -6.84 -16.10
N GLN A 166 8.99 -5.64 -16.19
CA GLN A 166 10.26 -5.28 -15.57
C GLN A 166 10.04 -4.23 -14.49
N THR A 167 10.91 -4.21 -13.48
CA THR A 167 10.92 -3.17 -12.48
C THR A 167 11.13 -1.81 -13.13
N GLY A 168 10.21 -0.88 -12.82
CA GLY A 168 10.15 0.45 -13.42
C GLY A 168 9.12 0.59 -14.55
N ASP A 169 8.59 -0.53 -15.11
CA ASP A 169 7.48 -0.45 -16.06
C ASP A 169 6.26 0.23 -15.41
N VAL A 170 5.57 1.06 -16.16
CA VAL A 170 4.31 1.68 -15.75
C VAL A 170 3.16 0.75 -16.11
N LEU A 171 2.45 0.31 -15.11
CA LEU A 171 1.26 -0.54 -15.26
C LEU A 171 -0.02 0.25 -14.98
N GLU A 172 -1.09 -0.11 -15.67
CA GLU A 172 -2.44 0.35 -15.45
C GLU A 172 -3.31 -0.88 -15.19
N VAL A 173 -3.80 -1.01 -13.97
CA VAL A 173 -4.62 -2.15 -13.51
C VAL A 173 -6.07 -1.71 -13.52
N LEU A 174 -6.90 -2.38 -14.29
CA LEU A 174 -8.34 -2.14 -14.40
C LEU A 174 -9.07 -3.20 -13.59
N LEU A 175 -9.43 -2.86 -12.36
CA LEU A 175 -9.97 -3.81 -11.38
C LEU A 175 -11.30 -4.40 -11.80
N ASN A 176 -12.22 -3.56 -12.30
CA ASN A 176 -13.55 -3.99 -12.71
C ASN A 176 -13.52 -4.82 -14.00
N ASP A 177 -12.57 -4.51 -14.88
CA ASP A 177 -12.43 -5.19 -16.17
C ASP A 177 -11.56 -6.45 -16.08
N GLY A 178 -10.84 -6.63 -14.96
CA GLY A 178 -10.05 -7.83 -14.69
C GLY A 178 -8.81 -7.97 -15.58
N TYR A 179 -8.10 -6.88 -15.88
CA TYR A 179 -6.84 -6.96 -16.61
C TYR A 179 -5.85 -5.85 -16.21
N VAL A 180 -4.59 -6.06 -16.57
CA VAL A 180 -3.52 -5.08 -16.44
C VAL A 180 -2.91 -4.79 -17.80
N VAL A 181 -2.58 -3.51 -18.04
CA VAL A 181 -1.92 -3.02 -19.26
C VAL A 181 -0.52 -2.53 -18.91
N ASN A 182 0.50 -3.01 -19.63
CA ASN A 182 1.85 -2.48 -19.51
C ASN A 182 2.02 -1.30 -20.47
N LYS A 183 1.92 -0.08 -19.94
CA LYS A 183 2.06 1.17 -20.71
C LYS A 183 3.47 1.39 -21.23
N SER A 184 4.49 0.85 -20.56
CA SER A 184 5.89 0.97 -20.97
C SER A 184 6.26 0.03 -22.13
N ARG A 185 5.40 -0.97 -22.43
CA ARG A 185 5.66 -2.01 -23.44
C ARG A 185 4.54 -2.08 -24.47
N GLY A 186 4.31 -0.96 -25.16
CA GLY A 186 3.35 -0.94 -26.27
C GLY A 186 1.90 -1.19 -25.90
N GLY A 187 1.53 -1.19 -24.61
CA GLY A 187 0.17 -1.42 -24.17
C GLY A 187 -0.21 -2.91 -24.12
N GLU A 188 0.76 -3.81 -23.96
CA GLU A 188 0.48 -5.24 -23.77
C GLU A 188 -0.50 -5.45 -22.60
N ARG A 189 -1.53 -6.25 -22.85
CA ARG A 189 -2.58 -6.57 -21.90
C ARG A 189 -2.43 -7.99 -21.37
N TYR A 190 -2.68 -8.14 -20.06
CA TYR A 190 -2.68 -9.44 -19.39
C TYR A 190 -3.93 -9.57 -18.51
N ASP A 191 -4.64 -10.68 -18.64
CA ASP A 191 -5.86 -10.93 -17.89
C ASP A 191 -5.55 -11.33 -16.44
N LEU A 192 -6.36 -10.81 -15.52
CA LEU A 192 -6.33 -11.11 -14.09
C LEU A 192 -7.51 -12.00 -13.71
N LEU A 193 -7.38 -12.74 -12.63
CA LEU A 193 -8.51 -13.47 -12.05
C LEU A 193 -9.43 -12.50 -11.31
N PRO A 194 -10.75 -12.72 -11.34
CA PRO A 194 -11.69 -11.90 -10.58
C PRO A 194 -11.40 -11.94 -9.07
N ILE A 195 -11.43 -10.79 -8.42
CA ILE A 195 -11.28 -10.67 -6.95
C ILE A 195 -12.52 -11.26 -6.24
N GLY A 196 -13.67 -11.24 -6.89
CA GLY A 196 -14.91 -11.74 -6.32
C GLY A 196 -15.37 -10.99 -5.08
N ASP A 197 -15.88 -11.75 -4.09
CA ASP A 197 -16.48 -11.22 -2.86
C ASP A 197 -15.49 -10.49 -1.94
N ALA A 198 -14.18 -10.55 -2.22
CA ALA A 198 -13.17 -9.81 -1.47
C ALA A 198 -13.15 -8.31 -1.80
N LEU A 199 -13.60 -7.92 -3.00
CA LEU A 199 -13.55 -6.52 -3.44
C LEU A 199 -14.30 -5.56 -2.51
N PRO A 200 -15.58 -5.80 -2.13
CA PRO A 200 -16.30 -4.93 -1.21
C PRO A 200 -15.63 -4.76 0.16
N ILE A 201 -14.96 -5.81 0.65
CA ILE A 201 -14.23 -5.76 1.93
C ILE A 201 -13.01 -4.85 1.82
N ILE A 202 -12.28 -4.95 0.72
CA ILE A 202 -11.11 -4.10 0.46
C ILE A 202 -11.54 -2.65 0.28
N GLU A 203 -12.60 -2.39 -0.48
CA GLU A 203 -13.17 -1.07 -0.72
C GLU A 203 -13.65 -0.39 0.57
N ALA A 204 -14.19 -1.16 1.49
CA ALA A 204 -14.59 -0.67 2.82
C ALA A 204 -13.38 -0.31 3.71
N GLY A 205 -12.16 -0.75 3.37
CA GLY A 205 -10.97 -0.57 4.21
C GLY A 205 -10.76 -1.71 5.20
N GLY A 206 -11.28 -2.90 4.90
CA GLY A 206 -11.12 -4.12 5.66
C GLY A 206 -12.42 -4.65 6.28
N VAL A 207 -12.31 -5.84 6.85
CA VAL A 207 -13.48 -6.60 7.32
C VAL A 207 -14.28 -5.89 8.42
N PHE A 208 -13.62 -5.16 9.31
CA PHE A 208 -14.31 -4.44 10.39
C PHE A 208 -15.10 -3.25 9.87
N GLU A 209 -14.53 -2.48 8.95
CA GLU A 209 -15.22 -1.35 8.33
C GLU A 209 -16.37 -1.84 7.44
N TYR A 210 -16.15 -2.91 6.69
CA TYR A 210 -17.22 -3.55 5.91
C TYR A 210 -18.38 -4.01 6.81
N ALA A 211 -18.09 -4.71 7.92
CA ALA A 211 -19.11 -5.18 8.84
C ALA A 211 -19.88 -4.01 9.52
N ARG A 212 -19.20 -2.90 9.78
CA ARG A 212 -19.82 -1.67 10.32
C ARG A 212 -20.76 -1.03 9.30
N GLN A 213 -20.30 -0.88 8.05
CA GLN A 213 -21.11 -0.34 6.93
C GLN A 213 -22.32 -1.23 6.61
N ALA A 214 -22.15 -2.55 6.73
CA ALA A 214 -23.22 -3.52 6.52
C ALA A 214 -24.18 -3.66 7.73
N GLY A 215 -23.99 -2.89 8.81
CA GLY A 215 -24.82 -2.97 10.00
C GLY A 215 -24.65 -4.25 10.84
N MET A 216 -23.60 -5.02 10.62
CA MET A 216 -23.30 -6.25 11.33
C MET A 216 -22.61 -6.00 12.70
N LEU A 217 -22.01 -4.81 12.86
CA LEU A 217 -21.37 -4.35 14.09
C LEU A 217 -22.03 -3.04 14.52
N LYS A 218 -22.25 -2.91 15.85
CA LYS A 218 -22.77 -1.68 16.48
C LYS A 218 -21.63 -0.76 16.86
#